data_55f62a8938e4b2c1a924b6385156693f
#
_entry.id   55f62a8938e4b2c1a924b6385156693f
#
_cell.length_a   1.000
_cell.length_b   1.000
_cell.length_c   1.000
_cell.angle_alpha   90.00
_cell.angle_beta   90.00
_cell.angle_gamma   90.00
#
_symmetry.space_group_name_H-M   'P 1'
#
loop_
_entity.id
_entity.type
_entity.pdbx_description
1 polymer ?
#
loop_
_entity_poly.entity_id
_entity_poly.type
_entity_poly.pdbx_seq_one_letter_code
_entity_poly.pdbx_strand_id
1 'polypeptide(L)'
;MKEVTITSNNAGQKAEKFVKKYLSEAPLGYIYKAFRKKDIKANGHWIKKDYILQEGDVLRIYVTDQQLEDFRKPRPAEKKPFPYPILYEDENVLIVSKPKGLLVYGDKTGVRETLGNAVLDYLYLKGDYNPEDASFTPSPAHRLDRNTSGIVVYGKTDAGLKALTDLFKTREGISKRYLALVLGDLEGEGEINKPLKKDEISGRVSICSLANGGKTALTKYKAIERHGNYTLVECDLITGRTHQIRVHLASIGHPIVGDEKYGDFADCRKVKKLTGLENQFLHAYKISFGNLSGVLQPLSGKEFVSPLPEEERQIIDKLTSNNLE
;
A
#
# COMPACT_ATOMS: atom_id res chain seq x y z
N MET A 1 14.43 -25.90 20.73
CA MET A 1 13.65 -26.51 19.64
C MET A 1 12.22 -25.95 19.70
N LYS A 2 11.66 -25.52 18.58
CA LYS A 2 10.28 -25.01 18.51
C LYS A 2 9.45 -25.87 17.55
N GLU A 3 8.22 -26.16 17.94
CA GLU A 3 7.21 -26.82 17.11
C GLU A 3 6.15 -25.82 16.71
N VAL A 4 5.70 -25.88 15.45
CA VAL A 4 4.62 -25.04 14.89
C VAL A 4 3.72 -25.92 14.03
N THR A 5 2.46 -26.00 14.38
CA THR A 5 1.46 -26.68 13.54
C THR A 5 1.05 -25.74 12.40
N ILE A 6 1.11 -26.24 11.18
CA ILE A 6 0.71 -25.52 9.99
C ILE A 6 -0.83 -25.50 9.90
N THR A 7 -1.38 -24.31 9.95
CA THR A 7 -2.82 -24.10 9.79
C THR A 7 -3.19 -23.94 8.31
N SER A 8 -4.49 -23.90 7.98
CA SER A 8 -4.98 -23.62 6.63
C SER A 8 -4.37 -22.33 6.03
N ASN A 9 -4.15 -21.31 6.86
CA ASN A 9 -3.53 -20.05 6.47
C ASN A 9 -2.06 -20.16 6.04
N ASN A 10 -1.37 -21.22 6.41
CA ASN A 10 0.06 -21.45 6.11
C ASN A 10 0.29 -22.57 5.11
N ALA A 11 -0.72 -23.37 4.84
CA ALA A 11 -0.66 -24.42 3.84
C ALA A 11 -0.48 -23.85 2.43
N GLY A 12 0.06 -24.66 1.52
CA GLY A 12 0.26 -24.28 0.12
C GLY A 12 1.45 -23.37 -0.15
N GLN A 13 2.20 -22.93 0.86
CA GLN A 13 3.41 -22.13 0.66
C GLN A 13 4.71 -22.97 0.83
N LYS A 14 5.80 -22.46 0.27
CA LYS A 14 7.12 -23.09 0.48
C LYS A 14 7.57 -22.95 1.93
N ALA A 15 8.16 -24.00 2.49
CA ALA A 15 8.71 -24.00 3.85
C ALA A 15 9.72 -22.86 4.08
N GLU A 16 10.54 -22.53 3.07
CA GLU A 16 11.44 -21.38 3.12
C GLU A 16 10.71 -20.06 3.39
N LYS A 17 9.59 -19.84 2.70
CA LYS A 17 8.78 -18.62 2.85
C LYS A 17 8.21 -18.51 4.27
N PHE A 18 7.72 -19.62 4.79
CA PHE A 18 7.21 -19.70 6.16
C PHE A 18 8.32 -19.42 7.18
N VAL A 19 9.46 -20.14 7.10
CA VAL A 19 10.56 -20.00 8.05
C VAL A 19 11.15 -18.59 8.05
N LYS A 20 11.26 -17.95 6.89
CA LYS A 20 11.68 -16.53 6.79
C LYS A 20 10.74 -15.58 7.51
N LYS A 21 9.44 -15.83 7.48
CA LYS A 21 8.46 -15.04 8.24
C LYS A 21 8.53 -15.36 9.73
N TYR A 22 8.65 -16.64 10.06
CA TYR A 22 8.68 -17.13 11.44
C TYR A 22 9.92 -16.68 12.21
N LEU A 23 11.07 -16.60 11.55
CA LEU A 23 12.34 -16.08 12.07
C LEU A 23 12.68 -14.78 11.34
N SER A 24 11.85 -13.74 11.51
CA SER A 24 11.88 -12.50 10.71
C SER A 24 13.19 -11.74 10.76
N GLU A 25 13.89 -11.80 11.89
CA GLU A 25 15.17 -11.12 12.12
C GLU A 25 16.39 -12.02 11.84
N ALA A 26 16.16 -13.29 11.48
CA ALA A 26 17.26 -14.20 11.18
C ALA A 26 17.94 -13.84 9.85
N PRO A 27 19.28 -13.79 9.81
CA PRO A 27 20.01 -13.63 8.55
C PRO A 27 19.63 -14.75 7.55
N LEU A 28 19.43 -14.40 6.28
CA LEU A 28 19.07 -15.37 5.23
C LEU A 28 20.06 -16.55 5.18
N GLY A 29 21.36 -16.26 5.39
CA GLY A 29 22.40 -17.28 5.47
C GLY A 29 22.19 -18.30 6.59
N TYR A 30 21.64 -17.85 7.74
CA TYR A 30 21.27 -18.74 8.84
C TYR A 30 20.13 -19.67 8.44
N ILE A 31 19.05 -19.12 7.85
CA ILE A 31 17.89 -19.92 7.42
C ILE A 31 18.29 -20.98 6.38
N TYR A 32 19.07 -20.61 5.37
CA TYR A 32 19.55 -21.57 4.36
C TYR A 32 20.49 -22.61 4.95
N LYS A 33 21.31 -22.23 5.94
CA LYS A 33 22.16 -23.16 6.68
C LYS A 33 21.31 -24.14 7.47
N ALA A 34 20.22 -23.71 8.11
CA ALA A 34 19.33 -24.58 8.88
C ALA A 34 18.65 -25.63 7.98
N PHE A 35 18.16 -25.28 6.79
CA PHE A 35 17.66 -26.26 5.82
C PHE A 35 18.75 -27.26 5.40
N ARG A 36 19.96 -26.79 5.09
CA ARG A 36 21.09 -27.61 4.65
C ARG A 36 21.57 -28.56 5.75
N LYS A 37 21.56 -28.12 7.02
CA LYS A 37 21.93 -28.93 8.19
C LYS A 37 20.82 -29.88 8.65
N LYS A 38 19.64 -29.85 7.97
CA LYS A 38 18.48 -30.67 8.36
C LYS A 38 17.87 -30.27 9.73
N ASP A 39 18.09 -29.02 10.14
CA ASP A 39 17.56 -28.45 11.39
C ASP A 39 16.10 -28.04 11.26
N ILE A 40 15.45 -28.28 10.09
CA ILE A 40 14.04 -28.01 9.83
C ILE A 40 13.39 -29.32 9.37
N LYS A 41 12.37 -29.75 10.11
CA LYS A 41 11.62 -30.97 9.86
C LYS A 41 10.14 -30.72 9.79
N ALA A 42 9.42 -31.46 8.96
CA ALA A 42 7.97 -31.56 8.97
C ALA A 42 7.58 -33.01 9.31
N ASN A 43 6.67 -33.18 10.25
CA ASN A 43 6.20 -34.52 10.69
C ASN A 43 7.32 -35.47 11.05
N GLY A 44 8.38 -34.96 11.68
CA GLY A 44 9.57 -35.75 12.08
C GLY A 44 10.62 -35.95 10.98
N HIS A 45 10.31 -35.68 9.72
CA HIS A 45 11.21 -35.84 8.57
C HIS A 45 11.85 -34.53 8.16
N TRP A 46 13.13 -34.53 7.79
CA TRP A 46 13.78 -33.34 7.24
C TRP A 46 13.17 -32.97 5.90
N ILE A 47 13.01 -31.66 5.67
CA ILE A 47 12.42 -31.09 4.44
C ILE A 47 13.41 -30.18 3.73
N LYS A 48 13.25 -30.08 2.41
CA LYS A 48 13.95 -29.07 1.61
C LYS A 48 13.24 -27.72 1.71
N LYS A 49 13.95 -26.65 1.35
CA LYS A 49 13.43 -25.28 1.41
C LYS A 49 12.19 -25.04 0.53
N ASP A 50 12.06 -25.82 -0.55
CA ASP A 50 10.97 -25.76 -1.52
C ASP A 50 9.80 -26.72 -1.21
N TYR A 51 9.86 -27.42 -0.08
CA TYR A 51 8.76 -28.25 0.41
C TYR A 51 7.49 -27.40 0.57
N ILE A 52 6.38 -27.89 0.02
CA ILE A 52 5.08 -27.22 0.13
C ILE A 52 4.40 -27.70 1.41
N LEU A 53 4.23 -26.80 2.35
CA LEU A 53 3.59 -27.08 3.62
C LEU A 53 2.12 -27.46 3.41
N GLN A 54 1.68 -28.48 4.14
CA GLN A 54 0.29 -28.95 4.16
C GLN A 54 -0.38 -28.53 5.47
N GLU A 55 -1.68 -28.36 5.46
CA GLU A 55 -2.44 -28.14 6.68
C GLU A 55 -2.29 -29.36 7.61
N GLY A 56 -2.04 -29.09 8.90
CA GLY A 56 -1.78 -30.13 9.90
C GLY A 56 -0.29 -30.56 9.99
N ASP A 57 0.58 -30.14 9.07
CA ASP A 57 2.02 -30.40 9.23
C ASP A 57 2.53 -29.85 10.57
N VAL A 58 3.30 -30.67 11.29
CA VAL A 58 4.02 -30.23 12.50
C VAL A 58 5.46 -29.90 12.10
N LEU A 59 5.73 -28.60 11.95
CA LEU A 59 7.05 -28.08 11.60
C LEU A 59 7.91 -27.96 12.87
N ARG A 60 9.06 -28.63 12.90
CA ARG A 60 10.07 -28.52 13.95
C ARG A 60 11.25 -27.70 13.46
N ILE A 61 11.56 -26.63 14.18
CA ILE A 61 12.70 -25.75 13.89
C ILE A 61 13.68 -25.87 15.06
N TYR A 62 14.87 -26.35 14.78
CA TYR A 62 15.93 -26.54 15.79
C TYR A 62 16.70 -25.24 15.98
N VAL A 63 16.22 -24.43 16.91
CA VAL A 63 16.83 -23.16 17.36
C VAL A 63 16.92 -23.20 18.89
N THR A 64 17.91 -22.53 19.48
CA THR A 64 17.95 -22.31 20.94
C THR A 64 16.91 -21.25 21.32
N ASP A 65 16.53 -21.24 22.61
CA ASP A 65 15.55 -20.23 23.08
C ASP A 65 16.10 -18.81 22.89
N GLN A 66 17.38 -18.58 23.15
CA GLN A 66 18.06 -17.31 22.89
C GLN A 66 18.01 -16.92 21.39
N GLN A 67 18.31 -17.86 20.50
CA GLN A 67 18.20 -17.62 19.05
C GLN A 67 16.75 -17.34 18.63
N LEU A 68 15.79 -18.00 19.26
CA LEU A 68 14.38 -17.75 18.98
C LEU A 68 13.98 -16.33 19.39
N GLU A 69 14.41 -15.89 20.57
CA GLU A 69 14.20 -14.50 21.04
C GLU A 69 14.89 -13.49 20.12
N ASP A 70 16.13 -13.74 19.73
CA ASP A 70 16.88 -12.85 18.83
C ASP A 70 16.27 -12.76 17.43
N PHE A 71 15.76 -13.89 16.90
CA PHE A 71 15.24 -14.00 15.55
C PHE A 71 13.74 -13.75 15.44
N ARG A 72 13.04 -13.71 16.56
CA ARG A 72 11.60 -13.42 16.68
C ARG A 72 11.35 -12.25 17.60
N LYS A 73 12.19 -11.25 17.62
CA LYS A 73 11.89 -10.09 18.48
C LYS A 73 10.45 -9.66 18.21
N PRO A 74 9.50 -10.00 19.10
CA PRO A 74 8.17 -9.43 18.97
C PRO A 74 8.36 -7.94 19.08
N ARG A 75 7.91 -7.21 18.08
CA ARG A 75 7.79 -5.77 18.22
C ARG A 75 6.82 -5.54 19.38
N PRO A 76 7.25 -4.90 20.48
CA PRO A 76 6.29 -4.53 21.50
C PRO A 76 5.25 -3.63 20.82
N ALA A 77 3.99 -4.07 20.80
CA ALA A 77 2.92 -3.24 20.32
C ALA A 77 2.92 -1.95 21.16
N GLU A 78 3.03 -0.83 20.52
CA GLU A 78 2.85 0.44 21.23
C GLU A 78 1.39 0.49 21.68
N LYS A 79 1.18 0.58 23.01
CA LYS A 79 -0.16 0.69 23.61
C LYS A 79 -0.75 2.09 23.35
N LYS A 80 -0.80 2.48 22.08
CA LYS A 80 -1.41 3.74 21.65
C LYS A 80 -2.69 3.42 20.88
N PRO A 81 -3.74 4.25 21.03
CA PRO A 81 -4.90 4.15 20.17
C PRO A 81 -4.47 4.25 18.69
N PHE A 82 -5.17 3.53 17.81
CA PHE A 82 -4.93 3.65 16.37
C PHE A 82 -5.25 5.09 15.92
N PRO A 83 -4.25 5.85 15.42
CA PRO A 83 -4.41 7.29 15.26
C PRO A 83 -5.07 7.71 13.93
N TYR A 84 -5.42 6.74 13.08
CA TYR A 84 -5.91 7.02 11.73
C TYR A 84 -7.39 6.63 11.58
N PRO A 85 -8.19 7.36 10.78
CA PRO A 85 -9.59 7.02 10.56
C PRO A 85 -9.75 5.61 9.97
N ILE A 86 -10.60 4.80 10.61
CA ILE A 86 -11.07 3.52 10.08
C ILE A 86 -12.39 3.80 9.35
N LEU A 87 -12.42 3.50 8.05
CA LEU A 87 -13.58 3.70 7.18
C LEU A 87 -14.49 2.46 7.15
N TYR A 88 -13.90 1.29 7.34
CA TYR A 88 -14.60 0.02 7.40
C TYR A 88 -13.72 -1.05 8.06
N GLU A 89 -14.36 -1.95 8.76
CA GLU A 89 -13.73 -3.15 9.29
C GLU A 89 -14.74 -4.29 9.39
N ASP A 90 -14.31 -5.48 8.95
CA ASP A 90 -14.99 -6.76 9.20
C ASP A 90 -13.97 -7.84 9.61
N GLU A 91 -14.33 -9.11 9.56
CA GLU A 91 -13.45 -10.22 9.91
C GLU A 91 -12.25 -10.34 8.95
N ASN A 92 -12.41 -10.00 7.67
CA ASN A 92 -11.45 -10.24 6.61
C ASN A 92 -10.73 -8.98 6.11
N VAL A 93 -11.33 -7.81 6.28
CA VAL A 93 -10.90 -6.56 5.65
C VAL A 93 -10.87 -5.42 6.65
N LEU A 94 -9.86 -4.55 6.50
CA LEU A 94 -9.78 -3.26 7.18
C LEU A 94 -9.48 -2.17 6.13
N ILE A 95 -10.28 -1.11 6.12
CA ILE A 95 -10.10 0.06 5.25
C ILE A 95 -9.81 1.28 6.10
N VAL A 96 -8.66 1.91 5.88
CA VAL A 96 -8.19 3.06 6.66
C VAL A 96 -7.84 4.25 5.78
N SER A 97 -7.88 5.45 6.36
CA SER A 97 -7.40 6.67 5.72
C SER A 97 -5.98 7.00 6.19
N LYS A 98 -5.02 6.97 5.27
CA LYS A 98 -3.60 7.27 5.50
C LYS A 98 -3.33 8.78 5.42
N PRO A 99 -2.62 9.40 6.36
CA PRO A 99 -2.16 10.78 6.22
C PRO A 99 -1.02 10.91 5.20
N LYS A 100 -0.69 12.13 4.77
CA LYS A 100 0.54 12.44 4.04
C LYS A 100 1.78 12.13 4.89
N GLY A 101 2.91 11.94 4.24
CA GLY A 101 4.21 11.73 4.89
C GLY A 101 4.45 10.32 5.42
N LEU A 102 3.40 9.52 5.62
CA LEU A 102 3.48 8.17 6.16
C LEU A 102 3.69 7.13 5.05
N LEU A 103 4.64 6.22 5.23
CA LEU A 103 4.81 5.05 4.35
C LEU A 103 3.74 4.00 4.65
N VAL A 104 3.30 3.27 3.63
CA VAL A 104 2.41 2.10 3.82
C VAL A 104 3.19 0.93 4.42
N TYR A 105 4.41 0.68 3.92
CA TYR A 105 5.35 -0.29 4.52
C TYR A 105 6.73 0.31 4.68
N GLY A 106 7.57 -0.32 5.53
CA GLY A 106 8.98 0.00 5.64
C GLY A 106 9.70 -0.16 4.29
N ASP A 107 10.62 0.73 4.04
CA ASP A 107 11.55 0.66 2.93
C ASP A 107 12.94 0.17 3.41
N LYS A 108 13.93 0.20 2.51
CA LYS A 108 15.30 -0.18 2.82
C LYS A 108 16.00 0.74 3.84
N THR A 109 15.39 1.87 4.20
CA THR A 109 15.95 2.84 5.15
C THR A 109 15.69 2.48 6.61
N GLY A 110 14.90 1.41 6.87
CA GLY A 110 14.62 0.94 8.22
C GLY A 110 13.63 1.80 8.99
N VAL A 111 12.86 2.65 8.30
CA VAL A 111 11.80 3.46 8.93
C VAL A 111 10.77 2.54 9.57
N ARG A 112 10.62 2.67 10.90
CA ARG A 112 9.69 1.85 11.70
C ARG A 112 8.28 2.43 11.77
N GLU A 113 8.12 3.73 11.65
CA GLU A 113 6.82 4.38 11.62
C GLU A 113 6.18 4.23 10.25
N THR A 114 5.33 3.23 10.11
CA THR A 114 4.57 2.96 8.88
C THR A 114 3.11 2.68 9.20
N LEU A 115 2.23 2.92 8.23
CA LEU A 115 0.82 2.56 8.38
C LEU A 115 0.64 1.06 8.67
N GLY A 116 1.43 0.20 7.99
CA GLY A 116 1.39 -1.24 8.21
C GLY A 116 1.69 -1.62 9.65
N ASN A 117 2.70 -1.00 10.25
CA ASN A 117 3.04 -1.25 11.64
C ASN A 117 1.94 -0.77 12.60
N ALA A 118 1.36 0.42 12.35
CA ALA A 118 0.25 0.92 13.17
C ALA A 118 -0.99 0.01 13.07
N VAL A 119 -1.29 -0.52 11.87
CA VAL A 119 -2.37 -1.50 11.68
C VAL A 119 -2.10 -2.79 12.43
N LEU A 120 -0.87 -3.31 12.40
CA LEU A 120 -0.50 -4.53 13.13
C LEU A 120 -0.63 -4.33 14.64
N ASP A 121 -0.20 -3.17 15.18
CA ASP A 121 -0.34 -2.84 16.58
C ASP A 121 -1.82 -2.75 16.99
N TYR A 122 -2.64 -2.12 16.15
CA TYR A 122 -4.09 -2.03 16.34
C TYR A 122 -4.76 -3.41 16.40
N LEU A 123 -4.49 -4.25 15.41
CA LEU A 123 -5.09 -5.59 15.34
C LEU A 123 -4.58 -6.52 16.46
N TYR A 124 -3.33 -6.36 16.90
CA TYR A 124 -2.78 -7.07 18.06
C TYR A 124 -3.50 -6.67 19.35
N LEU A 125 -3.67 -5.37 19.61
CA LEU A 125 -4.35 -4.88 20.80
C LEU A 125 -5.83 -5.27 20.84
N LYS A 126 -6.45 -5.41 19.65
CA LYS A 126 -7.83 -5.88 19.51
C LYS A 126 -7.98 -7.39 19.67
N GLY A 127 -6.89 -8.15 19.54
CA GLY A 127 -6.90 -9.62 19.57
C GLY A 127 -7.14 -10.28 18.22
N ASP A 128 -7.21 -9.50 17.13
CA ASP A 128 -7.42 -9.99 15.75
C ASP A 128 -6.11 -10.47 15.08
N TYR A 129 -4.96 -10.19 15.69
CA TYR A 129 -3.65 -10.60 15.21
C TYR A 129 -2.72 -10.93 16.37
N ASN A 130 -2.06 -12.08 16.30
CA ASN A 130 -1.00 -12.46 17.23
C ASN A 130 0.29 -12.75 16.44
N PRO A 131 1.37 -11.97 16.62
CA PRO A 131 2.64 -12.22 15.95
C PRO A 131 3.28 -13.56 16.34
N GLU A 132 2.89 -14.15 17.47
CA GLU A 132 3.40 -15.46 17.90
C GLU A 132 2.78 -16.62 17.12
N ASP A 133 1.56 -16.48 16.63
CA ASP A 133 0.88 -17.52 15.85
C ASP A 133 1.46 -17.66 14.42
N ALA A 134 2.27 -16.72 13.97
CA ALA A 134 3.08 -16.66 12.73
C ALA A 134 2.40 -17.18 11.44
N SER A 135 1.09 -17.49 11.53
CA SER A 135 0.36 -18.13 10.45
C SER A 135 0.12 -17.15 9.29
N PHE A 136 -0.29 -15.94 9.62
CA PHE A 136 -0.57 -14.90 8.66
C PHE A 136 -0.20 -13.54 9.27
N THR A 137 0.25 -12.60 8.44
CA THR A 137 0.47 -11.22 8.86
C THR A 137 -0.46 -10.32 8.06
N PRO A 138 -1.42 -9.65 8.72
CA PRO A 138 -2.28 -8.67 8.07
C PRO A 138 -1.47 -7.69 7.23
N SER A 139 -1.88 -7.50 5.98
CA SER A 139 -1.08 -6.76 5.01
C SER A 139 -1.95 -5.95 4.06
N PRO A 140 -1.46 -4.80 3.55
CA PRO A 140 -2.20 -4.01 2.59
C PRO A 140 -2.23 -4.69 1.22
N ALA A 141 -3.40 -4.67 0.58
CA ALA A 141 -3.61 -5.22 -0.76
C ALA A 141 -3.05 -4.31 -1.87
N HIS A 142 -2.84 -3.04 -1.57
CA HIS A 142 -2.24 -2.05 -2.46
C HIS A 142 -1.45 -1.01 -1.67
N ARG A 143 -0.82 -0.09 -2.38
CA ARG A 143 -0.02 0.96 -1.75
C ARG A 143 -0.36 2.34 -2.29
N LEU A 144 -0.07 3.34 -1.49
CA LEU A 144 0.04 4.75 -1.87
C LEU A 144 1.50 5.21 -1.73
N ASP A 145 1.86 6.24 -2.45
CA ASP A 145 3.15 6.92 -2.25
C ASP A 145 3.20 7.54 -0.85
N ARG A 146 4.41 7.77 -0.31
CA ARG A 146 4.60 8.38 1.02
C ARG A 146 3.73 9.62 1.21
N ASN A 147 3.76 10.53 0.25
CA ASN A 147 3.11 11.83 0.31
C ASN A 147 1.72 11.87 -0.39
N THR A 148 1.13 10.73 -0.68
CA THR A 148 -0.27 10.60 -1.10
C THR A 148 -1.10 10.18 0.10
N SER A 149 -2.11 10.95 0.45
CA SER A 149 -3.07 10.66 1.51
C SER A 149 -4.23 9.81 1.02
N GLY A 150 -5.06 9.29 1.93
CA GLY A 150 -6.33 8.64 1.60
C GLY A 150 -6.34 7.12 1.78
N ILE A 151 -7.24 6.46 1.09
CA ILE A 151 -7.69 5.10 1.34
C ILE A 151 -6.62 4.05 1.09
N VAL A 152 -6.39 3.18 2.09
CA VAL A 152 -5.60 1.95 1.98
C VAL A 152 -6.43 0.78 2.51
N VAL A 153 -6.47 -0.32 1.75
CA VAL A 153 -7.23 -1.54 2.06
C VAL A 153 -6.27 -2.63 2.52
N TYR A 154 -6.58 -3.24 3.66
CA TYR A 154 -5.83 -4.33 4.28
C TYR A 154 -6.63 -5.62 4.28
N GLY A 155 -5.97 -6.74 4.00
CA GLY A 155 -6.48 -8.07 4.34
C GLY A 155 -6.09 -8.43 5.78
N LYS A 156 -7.08 -8.70 6.62
CA LYS A 156 -6.90 -9.16 8.00
C LYS A 156 -6.63 -10.66 8.08
N THR A 157 -7.11 -11.41 7.07
CA THR A 157 -6.92 -12.85 6.91
C THR A 157 -6.20 -13.18 5.60
N ASP A 158 -5.61 -14.38 5.49
CA ASP A 158 -4.98 -14.83 4.24
C ASP A 158 -5.99 -14.89 3.09
N ALA A 159 -7.18 -15.43 3.35
CA ALA A 159 -8.27 -15.48 2.38
C ALA A 159 -8.70 -14.07 1.93
N GLY A 160 -8.85 -13.14 2.88
CA GLY A 160 -9.18 -11.74 2.60
C GLY A 160 -8.09 -11.05 1.79
N LEU A 161 -6.82 -11.18 2.18
CA LEU A 161 -5.70 -10.58 1.45
C LEU A 161 -5.56 -11.14 0.03
N LYS A 162 -5.70 -12.46 -0.13
CA LYS A 162 -5.64 -13.11 -1.44
C LYS A 162 -6.74 -12.62 -2.34
N ALA A 163 -7.99 -12.63 -1.88
CA ALA A 163 -9.14 -12.17 -2.63
C ALA A 163 -9.02 -10.67 -3.01
N LEU A 164 -8.58 -9.81 -2.07
CA LEU A 164 -8.30 -8.40 -2.35
C LEU A 164 -7.18 -8.23 -3.38
N THR A 165 -6.07 -8.98 -3.25
CA THR A 165 -4.94 -8.88 -4.18
C THR A 165 -5.35 -9.27 -5.59
N ASP A 166 -6.16 -10.33 -5.75
CA ASP A 166 -6.71 -10.75 -7.03
C ASP A 166 -7.65 -9.68 -7.60
N LEU A 167 -8.55 -9.10 -6.77
CA LEU A 167 -9.44 -8.01 -7.14
C LEU A 167 -8.66 -6.77 -7.62
N PHE A 168 -7.61 -6.37 -6.89
CA PHE A 168 -6.74 -5.26 -7.30
C PHE A 168 -5.90 -5.56 -8.55
N LYS A 169 -5.64 -6.82 -8.87
CA LYS A 169 -4.92 -7.26 -10.06
C LYS A 169 -5.83 -7.30 -11.29
N THR A 170 -7.01 -7.92 -11.19
CA THR A 170 -7.97 -8.04 -12.30
C THR A 170 -8.65 -6.72 -12.59
N ARG A 171 -8.90 -5.91 -11.57
CA ARG A 171 -9.64 -4.65 -11.63
C ARG A 171 -11.13 -4.80 -11.95
N GLU A 172 -11.63 -6.00 -11.99
CA GLU A 172 -13.04 -6.28 -12.20
C GLU A 172 -13.81 -6.08 -10.90
N GLY A 173 -14.77 -5.16 -10.88
CA GLY A 173 -15.58 -4.89 -9.70
C GLY A 173 -14.90 -3.99 -8.65
N ILE A 174 -13.90 -3.20 -9.02
CA ILE A 174 -13.29 -2.20 -8.14
C ILE A 174 -12.94 -0.92 -8.91
N SER A 175 -13.28 0.23 -8.36
CA SER A 175 -12.87 1.54 -8.86
C SER A 175 -12.14 2.33 -7.77
N LYS A 176 -11.10 3.07 -8.16
CA LYS A 176 -10.32 3.93 -7.25
C LYS A 176 -10.24 5.32 -7.83
N ARG A 177 -10.74 6.29 -7.08
CA ARG A 177 -10.74 7.69 -7.48
C ARG A 177 -9.85 8.52 -6.57
N TYR A 178 -9.15 9.44 -7.19
CA TYR A 178 -8.22 10.36 -6.55
C TYR A 178 -8.64 11.79 -6.82
N LEU A 179 -8.39 12.66 -5.87
CA LEU A 179 -8.42 14.11 -6.09
C LEU A 179 -6.98 14.59 -6.27
N ALA A 180 -6.76 15.39 -7.30
CA ALA A 180 -5.48 16.04 -7.56
C ALA A 180 -5.74 17.53 -7.85
N LEU A 181 -4.94 18.41 -7.26
CA LEU A 181 -4.89 19.80 -7.67
C LEU A 181 -3.78 19.96 -8.71
N VAL A 182 -4.13 20.45 -9.89
CA VAL A 182 -3.18 20.59 -11.02
C VAL A 182 -2.95 22.04 -11.38
N LEU A 183 -1.79 22.33 -11.95
CA LEU A 183 -1.44 23.63 -12.50
C LEU A 183 -2.18 23.84 -13.83
N GLY A 184 -2.70 25.06 -14.00
CA GLY A 184 -3.36 25.49 -15.21
C GLY A 184 -4.86 25.19 -15.23
N ASP A 185 -5.49 25.65 -16.29
CA ASP A 185 -6.93 25.51 -16.55
C ASP A 185 -7.16 24.21 -17.34
N LEU A 186 -7.43 23.13 -16.64
CA LEU A 186 -7.80 21.84 -17.24
C LEU A 186 -9.32 21.73 -17.26
N GLU A 187 -9.90 21.72 -18.44
CA GLU A 187 -11.36 21.69 -18.63
C GLU A 187 -11.88 20.29 -19.01
N GLY A 188 -13.16 20.07 -18.73
CA GLY A 188 -13.89 18.88 -19.17
C GLY A 188 -13.43 17.58 -18.55
N GLU A 189 -13.52 16.53 -19.34
CA GLU A 189 -13.10 15.18 -18.99
C GLU A 189 -12.29 14.53 -20.12
N GLY A 190 -11.45 13.57 -19.78
CA GLY A 190 -10.64 12.88 -20.79
C GLY A 190 -9.92 11.66 -20.23
N GLU A 191 -9.12 11.05 -21.10
CA GLU A 191 -8.28 9.93 -20.72
C GLU A 191 -6.84 10.10 -21.17
N ILE A 192 -5.92 9.61 -20.35
CA ILE A 192 -4.49 9.62 -20.63
C ILE A 192 -4.06 8.16 -20.72
N ASN A 193 -3.88 7.69 -21.97
CA ASN A 193 -3.45 6.34 -22.30
C ASN A 193 -2.02 6.37 -22.82
N LYS A 194 -1.05 6.49 -21.91
CA LYS A 194 0.38 6.58 -22.21
C LYS A 194 1.15 5.56 -21.40
N PRO A 195 1.83 4.58 -22.04
CA PRO A 195 2.59 3.57 -21.29
C PRO A 195 3.73 4.18 -20.49
N LEU A 196 4.01 3.57 -19.33
CA LEU A 196 4.96 4.05 -18.33
C LEU A 196 6.09 3.05 -18.11
N LYS A 197 7.31 3.58 -17.94
CA LYS A 197 8.48 2.81 -17.53
C LYS A 197 9.11 3.45 -16.30
N LYS A 198 9.44 2.62 -15.31
CA LYS A 198 10.18 3.03 -14.13
C LYS A 198 11.65 2.74 -14.36
N ASP A 199 12.48 3.72 -14.13
CA ASP A 199 13.93 3.55 -14.00
C ASP A 199 14.23 2.98 -12.61
N GLU A 200 14.85 1.80 -12.54
CA GLU A 200 15.08 1.09 -11.29
C GLU A 200 16.22 1.72 -10.45
N ILE A 201 17.09 2.50 -11.07
CA ILE A 201 18.21 3.17 -10.38
C ILE A 201 17.71 4.45 -9.73
N SER A 202 17.14 5.37 -10.51
CA SER A 202 16.65 6.67 -10.03
C SER A 202 15.25 6.58 -9.38
N GLY A 203 14.52 5.50 -9.62
CA GLY A 203 13.12 5.37 -9.22
C GLY A 203 12.18 6.39 -9.90
N ARG A 204 12.66 7.09 -10.96
CA ARG A 204 11.84 8.00 -11.75
C ARG A 204 10.99 7.21 -12.75
N VAL A 205 9.77 7.67 -13.00
CA VAL A 205 8.87 7.10 -14.00
C VAL A 205 8.74 8.07 -15.15
N SER A 206 8.70 7.57 -16.37
CA SER A 206 8.53 8.37 -17.58
C SER A 206 7.57 7.69 -18.57
N ILE A 207 7.02 8.48 -19.47
CA ILE A 207 6.30 7.96 -20.65
C ILE A 207 7.31 7.18 -21.51
N CYS A 208 6.94 5.97 -21.90
CA CYS A 208 7.80 5.10 -22.68
C CYS A 208 6.93 4.18 -23.54
N SER A 209 7.24 4.04 -24.82
CA SER A 209 6.49 3.14 -25.70
C SER A 209 6.56 1.68 -25.21
N LEU A 210 5.56 0.89 -25.57
CA LEU A 210 5.53 -0.56 -25.27
C LEU A 210 6.75 -1.27 -25.86
N ALA A 211 7.17 -0.88 -27.06
CA ALA A 211 8.35 -1.44 -27.73
C ALA A 211 9.66 -1.21 -26.93
N ASN A 212 9.73 -0.13 -26.16
CA ASN A 212 10.88 0.20 -25.32
C ASN A 212 10.73 -0.26 -23.85
N GLY A 213 9.79 -1.18 -23.60
CA GLY A 213 9.55 -1.78 -22.27
C GLY A 213 8.64 -0.95 -21.36
N GLY A 214 7.88 -0.02 -21.92
CA GLY A 214 6.77 0.62 -21.21
C GLY A 214 5.67 -0.38 -20.87
N LYS A 215 4.98 -0.15 -19.75
CA LYS A 215 3.81 -0.93 -19.32
C LYS A 215 2.55 -0.12 -19.58
N THR A 216 1.51 -0.75 -20.09
CA THR A 216 0.20 -0.09 -20.30
C THR A 216 -0.24 0.65 -19.07
N ALA A 217 -0.70 1.89 -19.25
CA ALA A 217 -1.19 2.74 -18.17
C ALA A 217 -2.32 3.63 -18.70
N LEU A 218 -3.46 3.64 -18.01
CA LEU A 218 -4.65 4.40 -18.35
C LEU A 218 -5.19 5.10 -17.11
N THR A 219 -5.32 6.41 -17.19
CA THR A 219 -5.96 7.28 -16.20
C THR A 219 -7.07 8.08 -16.89
N LYS A 220 -8.28 8.03 -16.36
CA LYS A 220 -9.34 8.95 -16.75
C LYS A 220 -9.34 10.11 -15.79
N TYR A 221 -9.69 11.30 -16.27
CA TYR A 221 -9.80 12.48 -15.43
C TYR A 221 -11.07 13.27 -15.74
N LYS A 222 -11.52 14.02 -14.75
CA LYS A 222 -12.63 14.97 -14.87
C LYS A 222 -12.29 16.21 -14.05
N ALA A 223 -12.32 17.39 -14.66
CA ALA A 223 -12.22 18.64 -13.96
C ALA A 223 -13.45 18.82 -13.05
N ILE A 224 -13.21 19.16 -11.79
CA ILE A 224 -14.24 19.35 -10.76
C ILE A 224 -14.51 20.84 -10.58
N GLU A 225 -13.45 21.59 -10.27
CA GLU A 225 -13.55 23.00 -9.88
C GLU A 225 -12.25 23.73 -10.20
N ARG A 226 -12.39 24.97 -10.65
CA ARG A 226 -11.26 25.86 -10.95
C ARG A 226 -10.98 26.77 -9.76
N HIS A 227 -9.72 26.91 -9.42
CA HIS A 227 -9.19 27.70 -8.32
C HIS A 227 -8.08 28.64 -8.86
N GLY A 228 -8.47 29.72 -9.54
CA GLY A 228 -7.53 30.64 -10.19
C GLY A 228 -6.71 29.96 -11.29
N ASN A 229 -5.38 29.85 -11.10
CA ASN A 229 -4.47 29.15 -12.01
C ASN A 229 -4.36 27.64 -11.75
N TYR A 230 -5.25 27.08 -10.98
CA TYR A 230 -5.24 25.67 -10.60
C TYR A 230 -6.61 25.04 -10.83
N THR A 231 -6.65 23.76 -11.11
CA THR A 231 -7.89 22.99 -11.28
C THR A 231 -7.87 21.78 -10.35
N LEU A 232 -8.92 21.60 -9.57
CA LEU A 232 -9.19 20.37 -8.83
C LEU A 232 -9.74 19.33 -9.80
N VAL A 233 -9.10 18.18 -9.86
CA VAL A 233 -9.39 17.10 -10.83
C VAL A 233 -9.67 15.80 -10.10
N GLU A 234 -10.74 15.12 -10.47
CA GLU A 234 -10.97 13.72 -10.13
C GLU A 234 -10.23 12.84 -11.15
N CYS A 235 -9.45 11.89 -10.66
CA CYS A 235 -8.76 10.88 -11.48
C CYS A 235 -9.28 9.49 -11.18
N ASP A 236 -9.78 8.76 -12.18
CA ASP A 236 -10.10 7.34 -12.08
C ASP A 236 -8.90 6.50 -12.55
N LEU A 237 -8.36 5.70 -11.64
CA LEU A 237 -7.13 4.94 -11.84
C LEU A 237 -7.42 3.56 -12.42
N ILE A 238 -7.56 3.46 -13.75
CA ILE A 238 -7.88 2.19 -14.43
C ILE A 238 -6.74 1.17 -14.31
N THR A 239 -5.50 1.62 -14.40
CA THR A 239 -4.30 0.83 -14.09
C THR A 239 -3.59 1.41 -12.87
N GLY A 240 -2.62 0.71 -12.28
CA GLY A 240 -1.93 1.18 -11.05
C GLY A 240 -0.42 1.06 -11.17
N ARG A 241 0.20 1.89 -12.00
CA ARG A 241 1.65 1.98 -12.09
C ARG A 241 2.19 2.97 -11.06
N THR A 242 3.43 2.80 -10.66
CA THR A 242 4.12 3.75 -9.77
C THR A 242 4.01 5.17 -10.35
N HIS A 243 3.65 6.14 -9.53
CA HIS A 243 3.50 7.57 -9.87
C HIS A 243 2.59 7.86 -11.08
N GLN A 244 1.69 6.93 -11.46
CA GLN A 244 0.96 7.01 -12.73
C GLN A 244 0.20 8.33 -12.91
N ILE A 245 -0.65 8.72 -11.96
CA ILE A 245 -1.44 9.97 -12.04
C ILE A 245 -0.51 11.16 -12.19
N ARG A 246 0.57 11.21 -11.41
CA ARG A 246 1.56 12.29 -11.40
C ARG A 246 2.20 12.49 -12.78
N VAL A 247 2.70 11.40 -13.39
CA VAL A 247 3.33 11.43 -14.70
C VAL A 247 2.33 11.69 -15.81
N HIS A 248 1.12 11.10 -15.72
CA HIS A 248 0.09 11.29 -16.73
C HIS A 248 -0.37 12.75 -16.79
N LEU A 249 -0.75 13.36 -15.68
CA LEU A 249 -1.18 14.75 -15.65
C LEU A 249 -0.07 15.70 -16.11
N ALA A 250 1.18 15.50 -15.68
CA ALA A 250 2.32 16.25 -16.19
C ALA A 250 2.51 16.11 -17.71
N SER A 251 2.23 14.92 -18.27
CA SER A 251 2.40 14.64 -19.71
C SER A 251 1.39 15.33 -20.63
N ILE A 252 0.35 15.91 -20.06
CA ILE A 252 -0.66 16.72 -20.79
C ILE A 252 -0.57 18.21 -20.44
N GLY A 253 0.52 18.64 -19.75
CA GLY A 253 0.77 20.03 -19.44
C GLY A 253 0.14 20.51 -18.13
N HIS A 254 -0.49 19.63 -17.34
CA HIS A 254 -1.15 19.95 -16.08
C HIS A 254 -0.54 19.18 -14.91
N PRO A 255 0.72 19.47 -14.51
CA PRO A 255 1.37 18.76 -13.42
C PRO A 255 0.64 19.01 -12.10
N ILE A 256 0.76 18.04 -11.18
CA ILE A 256 0.18 18.16 -9.84
C ILE A 256 0.93 19.25 -9.05
N VAL A 257 0.18 20.10 -8.39
CA VAL A 257 0.67 21.17 -7.53
C VAL A 257 1.52 20.59 -6.39
N GLY A 258 2.71 21.16 -6.17
CA GLY A 258 3.66 20.73 -5.15
C GLY A 258 4.44 19.45 -5.50
N ASP A 259 4.31 18.93 -6.72
CA ASP A 259 5.07 17.75 -7.16
C ASP A 259 6.48 18.13 -7.65
N GLU A 260 7.46 18.14 -6.77
CA GLU A 260 8.85 18.48 -7.12
C GLU A 260 9.49 17.49 -8.12
N LYS A 261 8.93 16.27 -8.26
CA LYS A 261 9.51 15.24 -9.13
C LYS A 261 9.06 15.35 -10.59
N TYR A 262 7.79 15.74 -10.81
CA TYR A 262 7.15 15.77 -12.13
C TYR A 262 6.47 17.10 -12.43
N GLY A 263 6.43 18.02 -11.47
CA GLY A 263 5.78 19.31 -11.57
C GLY A 263 6.70 20.43 -12.08
N ASP A 264 6.15 21.63 -12.11
CA ASP A 264 6.89 22.86 -12.37
C ASP A 264 7.61 23.32 -11.10
N PHE A 265 8.90 23.53 -11.19
CA PHE A 265 9.74 23.88 -10.04
C PHE A 265 9.49 25.30 -9.52
N ALA A 266 9.17 26.26 -10.42
CA ALA A 266 8.90 27.63 -10.03
C ALA A 266 7.54 27.73 -9.31
N ASP A 267 6.53 27.03 -9.83
CA ASP A 267 5.22 26.91 -9.20
C ASP A 267 5.31 26.23 -7.84
N CYS A 268 6.03 25.10 -7.72
CA CYS A 268 6.23 24.42 -6.45
C CYS A 268 6.80 25.35 -5.36
N ARG A 269 7.79 26.19 -5.69
CA ARG A 269 8.35 27.16 -4.75
C ARG A 269 7.37 28.25 -4.36
N LYS A 270 6.59 28.78 -5.33
CA LYS A 270 5.54 29.77 -5.09
C LYS A 270 4.49 29.23 -4.15
N VAL A 271 3.96 28.04 -4.45
CA VAL A 271 2.93 27.37 -3.67
C VAL A 271 3.43 27.03 -2.26
N LYS A 272 4.65 26.50 -2.12
CA LYS A 272 5.26 26.23 -0.82
C LYS A 272 5.35 27.49 0.05
N LYS A 273 5.79 28.61 -0.52
CA LYS A 273 5.87 29.89 0.19
C LYS A 273 4.51 30.38 0.66
N LEU A 274 3.48 30.20 -0.16
CA LEU A 274 2.14 30.69 0.10
C LEU A 274 1.33 29.83 1.05
N THR A 275 1.44 28.50 0.91
CA THR A 275 0.54 27.54 1.55
C THR A 275 1.25 26.61 2.54
N GLY A 276 2.56 26.45 2.42
CA GLY A 276 3.35 25.45 3.14
C GLY A 276 3.32 24.06 2.48
N LEU A 277 2.69 23.89 1.31
CA LEU A 277 2.65 22.60 0.62
C LEU A 277 4.04 22.20 0.10
N GLU A 278 4.59 21.10 0.59
CA GLU A 278 5.93 20.62 0.24
C GLU A 278 5.94 19.46 -0.77
N ASN A 279 4.79 18.81 -0.97
CA ASN A 279 4.70 17.60 -1.79
C ASN A 279 3.40 17.61 -2.59
N GLN A 280 3.30 16.69 -3.56
CA GLN A 280 2.15 16.60 -4.46
C GLN A 280 0.80 16.67 -3.73
N PHE A 281 -0.11 17.49 -4.24
CA PHE A 281 -1.49 17.53 -3.83
C PHE A 281 -2.26 16.38 -4.49
N LEU A 282 -2.22 15.19 -3.85
CA LEU A 282 -2.84 13.97 -4.36
C LEU A 282 -3.45 13.18 -3.22
N HIS A 283 -4.74 12.88 -3.33
CA HIS A 283 -5.52 12.21 -2.31
C HIS A 283 -6.35 11.06 -2.88
N ALA A 284 -6.18 9.84 -2.38
CA ALA A 284 -6.98 8.66 -2.72
C ALA A 284 -8.31 8.74 -1.96
N TYR A 285 -9.29 9.46 -2.52
CA TYR A 285 -10.45 9.88 -1.76
C TYR A 285 -11.60 8.86 -1.76
N LYS A 286 -11.68 7.98 -2.78
CA LYS A 286 -12.83 7.12 -2.96
C LYS A 286 -12.45 5.75 -3.49
N ILE A 287 -13.06 4.71 -2.94
CA ILE A 287 -13.02 3.34 -3.45
C ILE A 287 -14.42 2.78 -3.52
N SER A 288 -14.78 2.17 -4.64
CA SER A 288 -16.10 1.57 -4.86
C SER A 288 -15.94 0.11 -5.26
N PHE A 289 -16.77 -0.74 -4.69
CA PHE A 289 -16.80 -2.17 -4.96
C PHE A 289 -18.08 -2.54 -5.72
N GLY A 290 -17.95 -3.29 -6.79
CA GLY A 290 -19.05 -3.85 -7.56
C GLY A 290 -19.64 -5.10 -6.90
N ASN A 291 -20.20 -6.00 -7.70
CA ASN A 291 -20.69 -7.28 -7.22
C ASN A 291 -19.52 -8.20 -6.89
N LEU A 292 -19.37 -8.55 -5.61
CA LEU A 292 -18.32 -9.42 -5.10
C LEU A 292 -18.94 -10.66 -4.47
N SER A 293 -18.13 -11.73 -4.34
CA SER A 293 -18.53 -13.01 -3.75
C SER A 293 -17.47 -13.50 -2.74
N GLY A 294 -17.76 -14.63 -2.10
CA GLY A 294 -16.87 -15.25 -1.12
C GLY A 294 -16.61 -14.31 0.06
N VAL A 295 -15.38 -14.30 0.54
CA VAL A 295 -14.97 -13.52 1.72
C VAL A 295 -15.08 -11.99 1.55
N LEU A 296 -15.19 -11.50 0.30
CA LEU A 296 -15.39 -10.07 0.01
C LEU A 296 -16.86 -9.69 -0.22
N GLN A 297 -17.80 -10.64 -0.14
CA GLN A 297 -19.22 -10.37 -0.32
C GLN A 297 -19.74 -9.22 0.57
N PRO A 298 -19.30 -9.04 1.82
CA PRO A 298 -19.72 -7.91 2.65
C PRO A 298 -19.37 -6.52 2.08
N LEU A 299 -18.40 -6.42 1.16
CA LEU A 299 -18.06 -5.18 0.46
C LEU A 299 -18.89 -4.95 -0.80
N SER A 300 -19.67 -5.93 -1.26
CA SER A 300 -20.42 -5.87 -2.52
C SER A 300 -21.32 -4.65 -2.57
N GLY A 301 -21.23 -3.86 -3.65
CA GLY A 301 -21.99 -2.65 -3.89
C GLY A 301 -21.66 -1.46 -2.97
N LYS A 302 -20.67 -1.59 -2.09
CA LYS A 302 -20.30 -0.52 -1.15
C LYS A 302 -19.29 0.47 -1.74
N GLU A 303 -19.38 1.67 -1.23
CA GLU A 303 -18.49 2.77 -1.54
C GLU A 303 -17.95 3.37 -0.23
N PHE A 304 -16.66 3.66 -0.18
CA PHE A 304 -16.00 4.29 0.95
C PHE A 304 -15.32 5.57 0.50
N VAL A 305 -15.50 6.61 1.29
CA VAL A 305 -14.94 7.95 1.02
C VAL A 305 -14.05 8.36 2.18
N SER A 306 -12.83 8.75 1.86
CA SER A 306 -11.94 9.47 2.76
C SER A 306 -12.05 10.96 2.42
N PRO A 307 -12.64 11.79 3.26
CA PRO A 307 -12.73 13.21 2.98
C PRO A 307 -11.36 13.85 2.76
N LEU A 308 -11.31 14.86 1.90
CA LEU A 308 -10.08 15.64 1.74
C LEU A 308 -9.66 16.22 3.10
N PRO A 309 -8.42 16.00 3.56
CA PRO A 309 -7.93 16.52 4.83
C PRO A 309 -8.10 18.03 4.92
N GLU A 310 -8.38 18.54 6.12
CA GLU A 310 -8.62 19.98 6.35
C GLU A 310 -7.43 20.85 5.90
N GLU A 311 -6.21 20.38 6.14
CA GLU A 311 -4.98 21.03 5.68
C GLU A 311 -4.95 21.21 4.15
N GLU A 312 -5.44 20.20 3.40
CA GLU A 312 -5.51 20.24 1.93
C GLU A 312 -6.62 21.18 1.44
N ARG A 313 -7.76 21.30 2.16
CA ARG A 313 -8.79 22.29 1.87
C ARG A 313 -8.28 23.72 2.05
N GLN A 314 -7.59 23.98 3.16
CA GLN A 314 -6.99 25.28 3.43
C GLN A 314 -5.95 25.69 2.38
N ILE A 315 -5.24 24.74 1.76
CA ILE A 315 -4.34 25.00 0.65
C ILE A 315 -5.13 25.53 -0.56
N ILE A 316 -6.24 24.89 -0.91
CA ILE A 316 -7.11 25.34 -2.00
C ILE A 316 -7.63 26.77 -1.72
N ASP A 317 -8.13 27.01 -0.52
CA ASP A 317 -8.66 28.34 -0.12
C ASP A 317 -7.61 29.44 -0.24
N LYS A 318 -6.38 29.20 0.24
CA LYS A 318 -5.26 30.14 0.12
C LYS A 318 -4.87 30.41 -1.33
N LEU A 319 -4.86 29.39 -2.19
CA LEU A 319 -4.54 29.54 -3.60
C LEU A 319 -5.65 30.28 -4.36
N THR A 320 -6.91 30.08 -3.97
CA THR A 320 -8.05 30.80 -4.55
C THR A 320 -8.01 32.28 -4.16
N SER A 321 -7.80 32.60 -2.88
CA SER A 321 -7.82 33.96 -2.37
C SER A 321 -6.69 34.84 -2.92
N ASN A 322 -5.51 34.28 -3.17
CA ASN A 322 -4.35 35.02 -3.70
C ASN A 322 -4.37 35.22 -5.23
N ASN A 323 -5.36 34.67 -5.94
CA ASN A 323 -5.54 34.94 -7.37
C ASN A 323 -6.55 36.10 -7.62
N LEU A 324 -7.07 36.73 -6.55
CA LEU A 324 -7.97 37.88 -6.61
C LEU A 324 -7.24 39.21 -6.45
N GLU A 325 -5.93 39.17 -6.17
CA GLU A 325 -4.99 40.33 -6.21
C GLU A 325 -4.09 40.28 -7.46
#